data_dbdc9a34fe45133619ff3ccd392bcce3
#
_entry.id   dbdc9a34fe45133619ff3ccd392bcce3
#
_cell.length_a   1.000
_cell.length_b   1.000
_cell.length_c   1.000
_cell.angle_alpha   90.00
_cell.angle_beta   90.00
_cell.angle_gamma   90.00
#
_symmetry.space_group_name_H-M   'P 1'
#
loop_
_entity.id
_entity.type
_entity.pdbx_description
1 polymer ?
#
loop_
_entity_poly.entity_id
_entity_poly.type
_entity_poly.pdbx_seq_one_letter_code
_entity_poly.pdbx_strand_id
1 'polypeptide(L)'
;MPVPEPYPPCWTWLPLPRGEVAEPLARRWLGERLGCPPEELSLPRDDHGRPQLGGRFARWDGNWSHSGAGLLVALGRDVRLGIDLEWVRPRPRAMELARRFFTASEADAIANLPPAQREPAFLRLWCAKEAVLKAHGRGLAFGLDKFEFEISDTGICLVRCDAALGDPAQWSLRELGPQPGYVGAMAWRPE
;
A
#
# COMPACT_ATOMS: atom_id res chain seq x y z
N MET A 1 30.01 3.55 11.64
CA MET A 1 29.17 4.71 11.33
C MET A 1 27.71 4.26 11.47
N PRO A 2 26.88 4.95 12.22
CA PRO A 2 25.46 4.60 12.27
C PRO A 2 24.89 4.68 10.85
N VAL A 3 24.17 3.65 10.43
CA VAL A 3 23.39 3.69 9.18
C VAL A 3 22.40 4.81 9.35
N PRO A 4 22.34 5.82 8.47
CA PRO A 4 21.34 6.87 8.58
C PRO A 4 19.95 6.19 8.54
N GLU A 5 19.09 6.56 9.48
CA GLU A 5 17.70 6.09 9.46
C GLU A 5 17.12 6.36 8.08
N PRO A 6 16.45 5.36 7.48
CA PRO A 6 15.85 5.56 6.16
C PRO A 6 14.84 6.70 6.28
N TYR A 7 15.00 7.72 5.46
CA TYR A 7 13.99 8.78 5.33
C TYR A 7 12.63 8.12 5.05
N PRO A 8 11.57 8.47 5.80
CA PRO A 8 10.26 7.90 5.54
C PRO A 8 9.89 8.15 4.08
N PRO A 9 9.29 7.17 3.39
CA PRO A 9 8.87 7.35 2.01
C PRO A 9 7.96 8.57 1.86
N CYS A 10 8.10 9.28 0.75
CA CYS A 10 7.20 10.37 0.38
C CYS A 10 6.09 9.85 -0.54
N TRP A 11 4.97 10.54 -0.52
CA TRP A 11 3.83 10.21 -1.37
C TRP A 11 3.08 11.46 -1.82
N THR A 12 2.23 11.29 -2.83
CA THR A 12 1.34 12.34 -3.33
C THR A 12 0.00 11.77 -3.74
N TRP A 13 -1.01 12.63 -3.71
CA TRP A 13 -2.29 12.45 -4.37
C TRP A 13 -2.29 13.18 -5.71
N LEU A 14 -2.80 12.51 -6.74
CA LEU A 14 -3.02 13.08 -8.06
C LEU A 14 -4.46 12.77 -8.52
N PRO A 15 -5.14 13.70 -9.18
CA PRO A 15 -6.39 13.39 -9.86
C PRO A 15 -6.10 12.44 -11.03
N LEU A 16 -6.94 11.41 -11.18
CA LEU A 16 -6.91 10.48 -12.31
C LEU A 16 -8.27 10.54 -13.02
N PRO A 17 -8.40 11.29 -14.11
CA PRO A 17 -9.63 11.34 -14.88
C PRO A 17 -10.08 9.96 -15.34
N ARG A 18 -11.38 9.76 -15.42
CA ARG A 18 -11.96 8.48 -15.79
C ARG A 18 -11.49 8.05 -17.19
N GLY A 19 -10.95 6.84 -17.28
CA GLY A 19 -10.43 6.26 -18.52
C GLY A 19 -8.96 6.58 -18.80
N GLU A 20 -8.32 7.41 -17.97
CA GLU A 20 -6.88 7.62 -18.07
C GLU A 20 -6.08 6.51 -17.39
N VAL A 21 -4.87 6.28 -17.90
CA VAL A 21 -3.91 5.30 -17.39
C VAL A 21 -3.06 5.95 -16.29
N ALA A 22 -2.93 5.28 -15.15
CA ALA A 22 -2.21 5.80 -13.97
C ALA A 22 -0.69 5.94 -14.19
N GLU A 23 -0.07 5.00 -14.93
CA GLU A 23 1.39 4.94 -15.06
C GLU A 23 2.04 6.22 -15.63
N PRO A 24 1.53 6.90 -16.66
CA PRO A 24 2.12 8.15 -17.14
C PRO A 24 2.16 9.25 -16.08
N LEU A 25 1.11 9.37 -15.26
CA LEU A 25 1.06 10.34 -14.16
C LEU A 25 2.05 9.97 -13.05
N ALA A 26 2.08 8.69 -12.68
CA ALA A 26 3.03 8.19 -11.69
C ALA A 26 4.48 8.40 -12.16
N ARG A 27 4.78 8.08 -13.42
CA ARG A 27 6.10 8.26 -14.04
C ARG A 27 6.55 9.72 -14.04
N ARG A 28 5.65 10.65 -14.34
CA ARG A 28 5.94 12.09 -14.29
C ARG A 28 6.34 12.52 -12.89
N TRP A 29 5.53 12.19 -11.89
CA TRP A 29 5.82 12.56 -10.52
C TRP A 29 7.11 11.93 -9.99
N LEU A 30 7.34 10.65 -10.28
CA LEU A 30 8.58 9.94 -9.93
C LEU A 30 9.80 10.61 -10.59
N GLY A 31 9.71 10.96 -11.87
CA GLY A 31 10.75 11.65 -12.60
C GLY A 31 11.09 13.01 -11.99
N GLU A 32 10.07 13.81 -11.63
CA GLU A 32 10.26 15.11 -10.95
C GLU A 32 11.00 14.93 -9.62
N ARG A 33 10.65 13.91 -8.84
CA ARG A 33 11.31 13.64 -7.54
C ARG A 33 12.73 13.12 -7.68
N LEU A 34 13.03 12.41 -8.75
CA LEU A 34 14.35 11.83 -9.02
C LEU A 34 15.24 12.72 -9.88
N GLY A 35 14.73 13.87 -10.34
CA GLY A 35 15.47 14.77 -11.23
C GLY A 35 15.77 14.12 -12.59
N CYS A 36 14.80 13.39 -13.15
CA CYS A 36 14.93 12.63 -14.38
C CYS A 36 13.70 12.88 -15.27
N PRO A 37 13.88 13.15 -16.58
CA PRO A 37 12.76 13.18 -17.52
C PRO A 37 11.94 11.89 -17.45
N PRO A 38 10.61 11.96 -17.48
CA PRO A 38 9.76 10.78 -17.34
C PRO A 38 10.06 9.67 -18.38
N GLU A 39 10.43 10.05 -19.58
CA GLU A 39 10.77 9.16 -20.71
C GLU A 39 12.10 8.40 -20.47
N GLU A 40 13.02 8.96 -19.70
CA GLU A 40 14.28 8.32 -19.34
C GLU A 40 14.17 7.40 -18.13
N LEU A 41 13.04 7.45 -17.41
CA LEU A 41 12.84 6.63 -16.23
C LEU A 41 12.57 5.16 -16.63
N SER A 42 13.56 4.29 -16.41
CA SER A 42 13.40 2.86 -16.62
C SER A 42 12.51 2.24 -15.54
N LEU A 43 11.42 1.61 -15.95
CA LEU A 43 10.46 0.91 -15.08
C LEU A 43 10.22 -0.53 -15.57
N PRO A 44 11.26 -1.40 -15.59
CA PRO A 44 11.05 -2.81 -15.87
C PRO A 44 10.06 -3.40 -14.87
N ARG A 45 9.36 -4.44 -15.29
CA ARG A 45 8.45 -5.19 -14.42
C ARG A 45 9.08 -6.49 -14.02
N ASP A 46 8.90 -6.85 -12.75
CA ASP A 46 9.30 -8.17 -12.27
C ASP A 46 8.36 -9.28 -12.75
N ASP A 47 8.65 -10.52 -12.38
CA ASP A 47 7.88 -11.71 -12.79
C ASP A 47 6.39 -11.67 -12.36
N HIS A 48 6.06 -10.80 -11.43
CA HIS A 48 4.69 -10.57 -10.94
C HIS A 48 4.06 -9.30 -11.50
N GLY A 49 4.76 -8.61 -12.42
CA GLY A 49 4.26 -7.39 -13.07
C GLY A 49 4.43 -6.11 -12.26
N ARG A 50 5.14 -6.16 -11.11
CA ARG A 50 5.43 -4.99 -10.29
C ARG A 50 6.50 -4.13 -10.96
N PRO A 51 6.23 -2.80 -11.17
CA PRO A 51 7.25 -1.89 -11.68
C PRO A 51 8.42 -1.75 -10.70
N GLN A 52 9.63 -1.68 -11.22
CA GLN A 52 10.85 -1.44 -10.46
C GLN A 52 11.63 -0.28 -11.07
N LEU A 53 12.26 0.53 -10.24
CA LEU A 53 13.15 1.57 -10.70
C LEU A 53 14.51 0.95 -11.05
N GLY A 54 14.96 1.14 -12.28
CA GLY A 54 16.20 0.55 -12.80
C GLY A 54 17.38 1.52 -12.88
N GLY A 55 18.56 0.99 -13.25
CA GLY A 55 19.76 1.75 -13.51
C GLY A 55 20.25 2.54 -12.28
N ARG A 56 20.54 3.84 -12.46
CA ARG A 56 21.00 4.73 -11.38
C ARG A 56 20.01 4.89 -10.22
N PHE A 57 18.76 4.47 -10.42
CA PHE A 57 17.70 4.56 -9.43
C PHE A 57 17.37 3.22 -8.75
N ALA A 58 18.20 2.19 -8.92
CA ALA A 58 17.96 0.83 -8.37
C ALA A 58 17.84 0.79 -6.83
N ARG A 59 18.33 1.81 -6.12
CA ARG A 59 18.15 1.97 -4.66
C ARG A 59 16.84 2.66 -4.27
N TRP A 60 16.01 3.00 -5.24
CA TRP A 60 14.72 3.62 -5.02
C TRP A 60 13.61 2.63 -5.35
N ASP A 61 12.55 2.67 -4.59
CA ASP A 61 11.34 1.90 -4.85
C ASP A 61 10.16 2.85 -5.04
N GLY A 62 9.41 2.64 -6.12
CA GLY A 62 8.23 3.41 -6.48
C GLY A 62 7.02 2.50 -6.57
N ASN A 63 5.90 2.96 -6.03
CA ASN A 63 4.64 2.23 -6.10
C ASN A 63 3.45 3.19 -6.25
N TRP A 64 2.36 2.71 -6.85
CA TRP A 64 1.14 3.49 -6.98
C TRP A 64 -0.11 2.63 -6.93
N SER A 65 -1.22 3.26 -6.57
CA SER A 65 -2.56 2.68 -6.54
C SER A 65 -3.60 3.70 -6.95
N HIS A 66 -4.63 3.27 -7.64
CA HIS A 66 -5.72 4.13 -8.02
C HIS A 66 -7.09 3.53 -7.68
N SER A 67 -8.03 4.39 -7.31
CA SER A 67 -9.42 4.02 -7.06
C SER A 67 -10.31 5.22 -7.37
N GLY A 68 -11.44 5.01 -8.06
CA GLY A 68 -12.30 6.10 -8.49
C GLY A 68 -11.57 7.08 -9.43
N ALA A 69 -11.53 8.35 -9.05
CA ALA A 69 -10.83 9.43 -9.76
C ALA A 69 -9.53 9.85 -9.07
N GLY A 70 -8.96 8.99 -8.23
CA GLY A 70 -7.75 9.27 -7.46
C GLY A 70 -6.60 8.31 -7.75
N LEU A 71 -5.40 8.84 -7.66
CA LEU A 71 -4.14 8.12 -7.77
C LEU A 71 -3.24 8.50 -6.58
N LEU A 72 -2.73 7.51 -5.86
CA LEU A 72 -1.61 7.68 -4.93
C LEU A 72 -0.34 7.19 -5.58
N VAL A 73 0.73 7.94 -5.42
CA VAL A 73 2.09 7.56 -5.85
C VAL A 73 3.00 7.72 -4.65
N ALA A 74 3.88 6.75 -4.43
CA ALA A 74 4.88 6.79 -3.36
C ALA A 74 6.28 6.49 -3.90
N LEU A 75 7.28 7.03 -3.22
CA LEU A 75 8.70 6.86 -3.52
C LEU A 75 9.49 6.74 -2.20
N GLY A 76 10.33 5.72 -2.10
CA GLY A 76 11.25 5.52 -0.98
C GLY A 76 12.64 5.13 -1.45
N ARG A 77 13.64 5.32 -0.60
CA ARG A 77 15.03 4.94 -0.88
C ARG A 77 15.49 3.90 0.14
N ASP A 78 16.18 2.86 -0.35
CA ASP A 78 16.69 1.75 0.47
C ASP A 78 15.58 1.01 1.26
N VAL A 79 14.38 1.00 0.69
CA VAL A 79 13.20 0.34 1.25
C VAL A 79 12.42 -0.39 0.16
N ARG A 80 11.69 -1.42 0.56
CA ARG A 80 10.60 -1.98 -0.25
C ARG A 80 9.30 -1.38 0.24
N LEU A 81 8.55 -0.75 -0.66
CA LEU A 81 7.31 -0.05 -0.32
C LEU A 81 6.12 -0.46 -1.18
N GLY A 82 4.95 -0.35 -0.60
CA GLY A 82 3.68 -0.46 -1.32
C GLY A 82 2.69 0.57 -0.81
N ILE A 83 1.81 1.00 -1.69
CA ILE A 83 0.76 1.97 -1.37
C ILE A 83 -0.56 1.48 -1.93
N ASP A 84 -1.64 1.66 -1.17
CA ASP A 84 -2.98 1.33 -1.63
C ASP A 84 -3.97 2.47 -1.39
N LEU A 85 -5.00 2.51 -2.23
CA LEU A 85 -6.04 3.54 -2.24
C LEU A 85 -7.39 2.92 -2.50
N GLU A 86 -8.39 3.30 -1.70
CA GLU A 86 -9.77 2.95 -1.92
C GLU A 86 -10.71 4.18 -1.88
N TRP A 87 -11.55 4.28 -2.90
CA TRP A 87 -12.67 5.20 -2.88
C TRP A 87 -13.75 4.67 -1.96
N VAL A 88 -14.13 5.47 -0.96
CA VAL A 88 -15.16 5.12 0.03
C VAL A 88 -16.53 5.15 -0.64
N ARG A 89 -17.13 3.99 -0.77
CA ARG A 89 -18.47 3.77 -1.29
C ARG A 89 -19.09 2.56 -0.59
N PRO A 90 -20.44 2.45 -0.53
CA PRO A 90 -21.08 1.31 0.14
C PRO A 90 -20.56 -0.03 -0.35
N ARG A 91 -20.15 -0.88 0.61
CA ARG A 91 -19.62 -2.24 0.36
C ARG A 91 -20.42 -3.26 1.17
N PRO A 92 -21.63 -3.60 0.71
CA PRO A 92 -22.53 -4.50 1.48
C PRO A 92 -21.92 -5.86 1.75
N ARG A 93 -20.92 -6.27 0.95
CA ARG A 93 -20.20 -7.53 1.12
C ARG A 93 -18.90 -7.42 1.94
N ALA A 94 -18.66 -6.30 2.62
CA ALA A 94 -17.41 -6.09 3.37
C ALA A 94 -17.14 -7.23 4.36
N MET A 95 -18.14 -7.67 5.13
CA MET A 95 -17.97 -8.76 6.09
C MET A 95 -17.77 -10.14 5.45
N GLU A 96 -18.40 -10.40 4.30
CA GLU A 96 -18.15 -11.62 3.51
C GLU A 96 -16.70 -11.65 3.02
N LEU A 97 -16.21 -10.53 2.50
CA LEU A 97 -14.82 -10.39 2.02
C LEU A 97 -13.83 -10.50 3.17
N ALA A 98 -14.11 -9.88 4.33
CA ALA A 98 -13.27 -10.03 5.52
C ALA A 98 -13.12 -11.50 5.93
N ARG A 99 -14.22 -12.22 6.05
CA ARG A 99 -14.22 -13.66 6.41
C ARG A 99 -13.52 -14.54 5.38
N ARG A 100 -13.54 -14.15 4.12
CA ARG A 100 -12.91 -14.91 3.03
C ARG A 100 -11.41 -14.69 2.92
N PHE A 101 -10.94 -13.47 3.17
CA PHE A 101 -9.59 -13.06 2.82
C PHE A 101 -8.70 -12.70 4.02
N PHE A 102 -9.28 -12.27 5.13
CA PHE A 102 -8.51 -11.88 6.31
C PHE A 102 -8.30 -13.06 7.26
N THR A 103 -7.51 -12.88 8.30
CA THR A 103 -7.43 -13.87 9.37
C THR A 103 -8.76 -13.94 10.13
N ALA A 104 -9.04 -15.08 10.78
CA ALA A 104 -10.25 -15.21 11.59
C ALA A 104 -10.32 -14.13 12.69
N SER A 105 -9.20 -13.86 13.35
CA SER A 105 -9.08 -12.82 14.39
C SER A 105 -9.47 -11.43 13.87
N GLU A 106 -8.97 -11.02 12.71
CA GLU A 106 -9.30 -9.73 12.11
C GLU A 106 -10.77 -9.64 11.69
N ALA A 107 -11.30 -10.71 11.09
CA ALA A 107 -12.70 -10.76 10.68
C ALA A 107 -13.64 -10.69 11.90
N ASP A 108 -13.30 -11.38 13.00
CA ASP A 108 -14.06 -11.35 14.24
C ASP A 108 -13.92 -9.97 14.93
N ALA A 109 -12.76 -9.36 14.93
CA ALA A 109 -12.56 -8.01 15.45
C ALA A 109 -13.47 -7.00 14.73
N ILE A 110 -13.55 -7.05 13.39
CA ILE A 110 -14.47 -6.20 12.62
C ILE A 110 -15.94 -6.53 12.93
N ALA A 111 -16.30 -7.81 13.05
CA ALA A 111 -17.67 -8.25 13.33
C ALA A 111 -18.18 -7.78 14.69
N ASN A 112 -17.29 -7.61 15.66
CA ASN A 112 -17.60 -7.14 17.00
C ASN A 112 -17.75 -5.61 17.10
N LEU A 113 -17.38 -4.85 16.05
CA LEU A 113 -17.60 -3.42 16.00
C LEU A 113 -19.11 -3.09 15.81
N PRO A 114 -19.53 -1.89 16.24
CA PRO A 114 -20.84 -1.36 15.86
C PRO A 114 -21.04 -1.41 14.34
N PRO A 115 -22.24 -1.72 13.83
CA PRO A 115 -22.49 -1.89 12.40
C PRO A 115 -21.96 -0.75 11.52
N ALA A 116 -22.09 0.50 11.96
CA ALA A 116 -21.61 1.68 11.23
C ALA A 116 -20.08 1.77 11.12
N GLN A 117 -19.34 1.08 11.97
CA GLN A 117 -17.87 1.09 11.98
C GLN A 117 -17.26 -0.09 11.20
N ARG A 118 -18.02 -1.13 10.88
CA ARG A 118 -17.50 -2.36 10.25
C ARG A 118 -16.92 -2.12 8.87
N GLU A 119 -17.64 -1.39 8.03
CA GLU A 119 -17.19 -1.09 6.66
C GLU A 119 -15.97 -0.16 6.64
N PRO A 120 -15.91 0.94 7.41
CA PRO A 120 -14.69 1.72 7.56
C PRO A 120 -13.50 0.90 8.06
N ALA A 121 -13.66 0.06 9.07
CA ALA A 121 -12.60 -0.79 9.59
C ALA A 121 -12.11 -1.80 8.54
N PHE A 122 -13.04 -2.41 7.81
CA PHE A 122 -12.71 -3.30 6.69
C PHE A 122 -11.85 -2.58 5.63
N LEU A 123 -12.23 -1.39 5.19
CA LEU A 123 -11.51 -0.63 4.16
C LEU A 123 -10.09 -0.23 4.63
N ARG A 124 -9.96 0.21 5.88
CA ARG A 124 -8.65 0.52 6.48
C ARG A 124 -7.74 -0.70 6.44
N LEU A 125 -8.24 -1.84 6.92
CA LEU A 125 -7.47 -3.08 6.95
C LEU A 125 -7.18 -3.62 5.56
N TRP A 126 -8.12 -3.50 4.62
CA TRP A 126 -7.91 -3.84 3.22
C TRP A 126 -6.75 -3.07 2.61
N CYS A 127 -6.75 -1.72 2.74
CA CYS A 127 -5.66 -0.88 2.24
C CYS A 127 -4.31 -1.25 2.88
N ALA A 128 -4.28 -1.49 4.19
CA ALA A 128 -3.06 -1.90 4.89
C ALA A 128 -2.49 -3.22 4.35
N LYS A 129 -3.37 -4.21 4.16
CA LYS A 129 -2.99 -5.52 3.62
C LYS A 129 -2.52 -5.45 2.17
N GLU A 130 -3.24 -4.72 1.32
CA GLU A 130 -2.83 -4.51 -0.08
C GLU A 130 -1.50 -3.75 -0.18
N ALA A 131 -1.26 -2.76 0.68
CA ALA A 131 0.01 -2.05 0.71
C ALA A 131 1.18 -3.00 1.04
N VAL A 132 1.03 -3.90 2.02
CA VAL A 132 2.04 -4.93 2.33
C VAL A 132 2.26 -5.87 1.15
N LEU A 133 1.19 -6.36 0.52
CA LEU A 133 1.31 -7.25 -0.65
C LEU A 133 2.01 -6.57 -1.83
N LYS A 134 1.72 -5.29 -2.08
CA LYS A 134 2.39 -4.51 -3.13
C LYS A 134 3.87 -4.31 -2.83
N ALA A 135 4.25 -4.04 -1.58
CA ALA A 135 5.65 -4.00 -1.16
C ALA A 135 6.33 -5.35 -1.35
N HIS A 136 5.65 -6.45 -0.98
CA HIS A 136 6.18 -7.80 -1.14
C HIS A 136 6.31 -8.22 -2.61
N GLY A 137 5.41 -7.79 -3.48
CA GLY A 137 5.46 -8.01 -4.93
C GLY A 137 4.72 -9.26 -5.43
N ARG A 138 4.18 -10.12 -4.56
CA ARG A 138 3.45 -11.35 -4.98
C ARG A 138 1.95 -11.15 -5.19
N GLY A 139 1.43 -9.96 -4.92
CA GLY A 139 0.02 -9.64 -5.09
C GLY A 139 -0.93 -10.54 -4.26
N LEU A 140 -2.21 -10.51 -4.58
CA LEU A 140 -3.26 -11.27 -3.88
C LEU A 140 -3.05 -12.78 -3.85
N ALA A 141 -2.28 -13.34 -4.79
CA ALA A 141 -1.97 -14.77 -4.82
C ALA A 141 -1.15 -15.24 -3.61
N PHE A 142 -0.47 -14.33 -2.91
CA PHE A 142 0.21 -14.65 -1.66
C PHE A 142 -0.77 -15.01 -0.54
N GLY A 143 -1.93 -14.36 -0.48
CA GLY A 143 -2.95 -14.54 0.54
C GLY A 143 -2.91 -13.45 1.62
N LEU A 144 -4.05 -12.77 1.81
CA LEU A 144 -4.20 -11.75 2.84
C LEU A 144 -4.32 -12.35 4.26
N ASP A 145 -4.62 -13.63 4.37
CA ASP A 145 -4.67 -14.42 5.62
C ASP A 145 -3.28 -14.83 6.17
N LYS A 146 -2.23 -14.61 5.39
CA LYS A 146 -0.85 -14.97 5.76
C LYS A 146 -0.20 -14.00 6.75
N PHE A 147 -0.84 -12.90 7.03
CA PHE A 147 -0.36 -11.90 7.97
C PHE A 147 -1.53 -11.19 8.66
N GLU A 148 -1.29 -10.69 9.85
CA GLU A 148 -2.31 -10.18 10.75
C GLU A 148 -1.95 -8.80 11.27
N PHE A 149 -2.93 -7.93 11.26
CA PHE A 149 -2.85 -6.61 11.84
C PHE A 149 -3.69 -6.50 13.12
N GLU A 150 -3.20 -5.75 14.07
CA GLU A 150 -3.98 -5.25 15.19
C GLU A 150 -4.45 -3.83 14.90
N ILE A 151 -5.73 -3.59 15.10
CA ILE A 151 -6.35 -2.26 14.97
C ILE A 151 -6.50 -1.67 16.35
N SER A 152 -5.90 -0.52 16.58
CA SER A 152 -6.02 0.25 17.83
C SER A 152 -6.48 1.68 17.56
N ASP A 153 -6.71 2.44 18.65
CA ASP A 153 -7.01 3.88 18.56
C ASP A 153 -5.83 4.69 18.00
N THR A 154 -4.61 4.17 18.12
CA THR A 154 -3.39 4.82 17.61
C THR A 154 -3.04 4.44 16.18
N GLY A 155 -3.73 3.47 15.58
CA GLY A 155 -3.51 3.04 14.21
C GLY A 155 -3.55 1.52 14.02
N ILE A 156 -3.01 1.07 12.90
CA ILE A 156 -2.92 -0.34 12.51
C ILE A 156 -1.45 -0.77 12.56
N CYS A 157 -1.16 -1.88 13.24
CA CYS A 157 0.19 -2.46 13.34
C CYS A 157 0.20 -3.90 12.82
N LEU A 158 1.22 -4.28 12.04
CA LEU A 158 1.48 -5.67 11.66
C LEU A 158 2.02 -6.41 12.88
N VAL A 159 1.29 -7.42 13.36
CA VAL A 159 1.65 -8.16 14.58
C VAL A 159 2.14 -9.59 14.30
N ARG A 160 1.75 -10.16 13.18
CA ARG A 160 2.15 -11.50 12.75
C ARG A 160 2.20 -11.59 11.23
N CYS A 161 3.18 -12.30 10.69
CA CYS A 161 3.21 -12.60 9.26
C CYS A 161 3.91 -13.91 8.96
N ASP A 162 3.65 -14.43 7.74
CA ASP A 162 4.39 -15.54 7.16
C ASP A 162 5.90 -15.19 7.05
N ALA A 163 6.75 -16.19 7.20
CA ALA A 163 8.22 -16.01 7.14
C ALA A 163 8.70 -15.36 5.83
N ALA A 164 7.96 -15.50 4.73
CA ALA A 164 8.29 -14.84 3.47
C ALA A 164 8.19 -13.30 3.53
N LEU A 165 7.44 -12.75 4.48
CA LEU A 165 7.35 -11.31 4.74
C LEU A 165 8.44 -10.81 5.69
N GLY A 166 9.20 -11.71 6.32
CA GLY A 166 10.25 -11.38 7.30
C GLY A 166 9.69 -11.12 8.70
N ASP A 167 10.36 -10.28 9.46
CA ASP A 167 9.95 -9.91 10.82
C ASP A 167 8.89 -8.79 10.78
N PRO A 168 7.72 -8.97 11.43
CA PRO A 168 6.72 -7.92 11.56
C PRO A 168 7.26 -6.59 12.09
N ALA A 169 8.23 -6.62 13.01
CA ALA A 169 8.84 -5.43 13.60
C ALA A 169 9.64 -4.56 12.59
N GLN A 170 9.99 -5.11 11.43
CA GLN A 170 10.67 -4.37 10.36
C GLN A 170 9.70 -3.60 9.46
N TRP A 171 8.41 -3.86 9.59
CA TRP A 171 7.40 -3.18 8.79
C TRP A 171 6.94 -1.89 9.46
N SER A 172 6.93 -0.85 8.68
CA SER A 172 6.28 0.41 9.01
C SER A 172 5.00 0.54 8.19
N LEU A 173 3.95 1.04 8.83
CA LEU A 173 2.66 1.30 8.18
C LEU A 173 2.21 2.72 8.48
N ARG A 174 1.63 3.36 7.49
CA ARG A 174 1.00 4.67 7.62
C ARG A 174 -0.36 4.65 6.94
N GLU A 175 -1.41 4.92 7.72
CA GLU A 175 -2.74 5.17 7.17
C GLU A 175 -2.80 6.55 6.54
N LEU A 176 -3.52 6.66 5.42
CA LEU A 176 -3.60 7.87 4.61
C LEU A 176 -5.05 8.26 4.41
N GLY A 177 -5.34 9.53 4.67
CA GLY A 177 -6.59 10.19 4.28
C GLY A 177 -6.29 11.26 3.23
N PRO A 178 -6.01 10.87 1.97
CA PRO A 178 -5.43 11.79 1.00
C PRO A 178 -6.41 12.88 0.55
N GLN A 179 -7.70 12.55 0.51
CA GLN A 179 -8.80 13.45 0.14
C GLN A 179 -10.10 12.98 0.81
N PRO A 180 -11.09 13.86 1.02
CA PRO A 180 -12.43 13.45 1.48
C PRO A 180 -13.00 12.36 0.57
N GLY A 181 -13.57 11.32 1.17
CA GLY A 181 -14.14 10.18 0.43
C GLY A 181 -13.12 9.14 -0.02
N TYR A 182 -11.87 9.22 0.45
CA TYR A 182 -10.83 8.22 0.17
C TYR A 182 -10.13 7.78 1.44
N VAL A 183 -9.73 6.53 1.45
CA VAL A 183 -8.83 5.95 2.45
C VAL A 183 -7.67 5.26 1.72
N GLY A 184 -6.51 5.24 2.33
CA GLY A 184 -5.35 4.57 1.79
C GLY A 184 -4.41 4.12 2.89
N ALA A 185 -3.39 3.36 2.49
CA ALA A 185 -2.30 2.97 3.37
C ALA A 185 -1.00 2.88 2.59
N MET A 186 0.10 3.14 3.27
CA MET A 186 1.45 2.92 2.77
C MET A 186 2.19 2.01 3.75
N ALA A 187 2.79 0.95 3.26
CA ALA A 187 3.62 0.03 4.03
C ALA A 187 5.02 -0.02 3.44
N TRP A 188 6.03 -0.10 4.30
CA TRP A 188 7.42 -0.24 3.86
C TRP A 188 8.26 -0.97 4.89
N ARG A 189 9.37 -1.53 4.44
CA ARG A 189 10.42 -2.10 5.27
C ARG A 189 11.79 -1.81 4.66
N PRO A 190 12.88 -1.83 5.43
CA PRO A 190 14.24 -1.81 4.87
C PRO A 190 14.44 -2.93 3.83
N GLU A 191 15.23 -2.63 2.80
CA GLU A 191 15.61 -3.59 1.76
C GLU A 191 16.76 -4.47 2.21
#